data_bddf4c2023ce2c1d99ef34689d9b2d37
#
_entry.id   bddf4c2023ce2c1d99ef34689d9b2d37
#
_cell.length_a   1.000
_cell.length_b   1.000
_cell.length_c   1.000
_cell.angle_alpha   90.00
_cell.angle_beta   90.00
_cell.angle_gamma   90.00
#
_symmetry.space_group_name_H-M   'P 1'
#
loop_
_entity.id
_entity.type
_entity.pdbx_description
1 polymer ?
#
loop_
_entity_poly.entity_id
_entity_poly.type
_entity_poly.pdbx_seq_one_letter_code
_entity_poly.pdbx_strand_id
1 'polypeptide(L)'
;MSSRASLGAPPLPPLPVTTPAVKGRPLVSPLRDAPDTPRPAAARPEAVITGTSSEESRYRFTVLTSRLIRMEHSPTGVFTDAATQLVVNRDLGETPSFRVVHGQDRLEIITEHLHLTHVPSLGFSPAGLSVRLRSTALHAHGGTWHHGDVWDPGETFPTNLGGTTRTLDEADGAVALGPGLLSLNGITALDDSASLLLTQDEWVQPREPGNRLTDGAQDLYVFGYGQDYQEALRDFFRLTGPSPLIPRALLGNWWSRYHPYSDQEYLALMDRFAAEELPFSVAVIDMDWHVTDIDPAIGTGWTGYTWNRELFPDPAAFLAGLHERGML
;
A
#
# COMPACT_ATOMS: atom_id res chain seq x y z
N MET A 1 41.32 -31.82 -28.68
CA MET A 1 40.03 -31.68 -29.36
C MET A 1 39.04 -32.63 -28.68
N SER A 2 38.24 -32.14 -27.74
CA SER A 2 37.22 -32.94 -27.10
C SER A 2 35.92 -32.13 -27.10
N SER A 3 35.00 -32.57 -27.95
CA SER A 3 33.66 -32.01 -28.14
C SER A 3 32.82 -32.29 -26.89
N ARG A 4 32.40 -31.25 -26.15
CA ARG A 4 31.32 -31.36 -25.14
C ARG A 4 29.97 -31.22 -25.85
N ALA A 5 29.25 -32.33 -25.92
CA ALA A 5 27.84 -32.32 -26.30
C ALA A 5 27.02 -31.61 -25.23
N SER A 6 26.27 -30.58 -25.60
CA SER A 6 25.27 -29.93 -24.75
C SER A 6 24.03 -30.85 -24.66
N LEU A 7 23.76 -31.37 -23.48
CA LEU A 7 22.48 -31.99 -23.18
C LEU A 7 21.42 -30.89 -23.03
N GLY A 8 20.61 -30.72 -24.07
CA GLY A 8 19.42 -29.88 -24.01
C GLY A 8 18.39 -30.50 -23.06
N ALA A 9 17.88 -29.71 -22.14
CA ALA A 9 16.75 -30.13 -21.30
C ALA A 9 15.51 -30.43 -22.18
N PRO A 10 14.72 -31.44 -21.87
CA PRO A 10 13.50 -31.74 -22.62
C PRO A 10 12.50 -30.57 -22.53
N PRO A 11 11.72 -30.29 -23.58
CA PRO A 11 10.71 -29.26 -23.54
C PRO A 11 9.64 -29.61 -22.51
N LEU A 12 9.23 -28.60 -21.73
CA LEU A 12 8.15 -28.72 -20.78
C LEU A 12 6.83 -29.01 -21.54
N PRO A 13 5.99 -29.92 -21.04
CA PRO A 13 4.71 -30.18 -21.68
C PRO A 13 3.82 -28.94 -21.67
N PRO A 14 3.03 -28.71 -22.75
CA PRO A 14 2.12 -27.57 -22.81
C PRO A 14 1.10 -27.66 -21.69
N LEU A 15 0.96 -26.55 -20.92
CA LEU A 15 -0.08 -26.44 -19.93
C LEU A 15 -1.44 -26.43 -20.64
N PRO A 16 -2.44 -27.19 -20.18
CA PRO A 16 -3.76 -27.18 -20.81
C PRO A 16 -4.40 -25.79 -20.65
N VAL A 17 -4.51 -25.06 -21.73
CA VAL A 17 -5.28 -23.80 -21.81
C VAL A 17 -6.75 -24.18 -21.95
N THR A 18 -7.39 -24.58 -20.87
CA THR A 18 -8.84 -24.59 -20.77
C THR A 18 -9.26 -23.33 -20.05
N THR A 19 -9.46 -22.24 -20.80
CA THR A 19 -10.16 -21.07 -20.30
C THR A 19 -11.65 -21.39 -20.29
N PRO A 20 -12.34 -21.48 -19.15
CA PRO A 20 -13.78 -21.51 -19.14
C PRO A 20 -14.26 -20.14 -19.64
N ALA A 21 -15.17 -20.14 -20.64
CA ALA A 21 -15.84 -18.96 -21.11
C ALA A 21 -16.52 -18.27 -19.91
N VAL A 22 -15.97 -17.17 -19.45
CA VAL A 22 -16.57 -16.34 -18.41
C VAL A 22 -17.72 -15.59 -19.08
N LYS A 23 -18.93 -16.14 -19.01
CA LYS A 23 -20.15 -15.40 -19.31
C LYS A 23 -20.15 -14.15 -18.42
N GLY A 24 -20.23 -12.99 -19.05
CA GLY A 24 -20.11 -11.67 -18.44
C GLY A 24 -20.87 -11.55 -17.11
N ARG A 25 -20.12 -11.62 -16.02
CA ARG A 25 -20.53 -11.06 -14.76
C ARG A 25 -20.04 -9.61 -14.75
N PRO A 26 -20.87 -8.63 -14.34
CA PRO A 26 -20.35 -7.29 -14.13
C PRO A 26 -19.15 -7.38 -13.18
N LEU A 27 -18.12 -6.57 -13.44
CA LEU A 27 -17.02 -6.35 -12.50
C LEU A 27 -17.62 -5.71 -11.24
N VAL A 28 -18.19 -6.53 -10.38
CA VAL A 28 -18.57 -6.13 -9.03
C VAL A 28 -17.24 -6.00 -8.30
N SER A 29 -17.01 -4.85 -7.69
CA SER A 29 -15.83 -4.63 -6.86
C SER A 29 -15.65 -5.83 -5.94
N PRO A 30 -14.51 -6.54 -6.00
CA PRO A 30 -14.31 -7.75 -5.19
C PRO A 30 -14.24 -7.47 -3.69
N LEU A 31 -14.30 -6.20 -3.28
CA LEU A 31 -14.16 -5.78 -1.89
C LEU A 31 -15.46 -5.88 -1.08
N ARG A 32 -16.65 -5.98 -1.72
CA ARG A 32 -17.92 -5.97 -0.98
C ARG A 32 -18.36 -7.30 -0.38
N ASP A 33 -17.89 -8.44 -0.90
CA ASP A 33 -18.40 -9.76 -0.51
C ASP A 33 -17.32 -10.78 -0.14
N ALA A 34 -16.06 -10.36 0.05
CA ALA A 34 -15.04 -11.26 0.55
C ALA A 34 -15.31 -11.51 2.06
N PRO A 35 -15.51 -12.75 2.51
CA PRO A 35 -15.82 -13.06 3.90
C PRO A 35 -14.73 -12.62 4.89
N ASP A 36 -13.53 -12.32 4.41
CA ASP A 36 -12.37 -11.93 5.23
C ASP A 36 -11.93 -10.46 5.03
N THR A 37 -12.74 -9.62 4.37
CA THR A 37 -12.41 -8.19 4.24
C THR A 37 -12.60 -7.52 5.61
N PRO A 38 -11.54 -6.94 6.21
CA PRO A 38 -11.69 -6.23 7.47
C PRO A 38 -12.68 -5.08 7.30
N ARG A 39 -13.71 -5.06 8.14
CA ARG A 39 -14.64 -3.91 8.17
C ARG A 39 -13.94 -2.75 8.88
N PRO A 40 -14.12 -1.50 8.42
CA PRO A 40 -13.63 -0.35 9.15
C PRO A 40 -14.07 -0.40 10.60
N ALA A 41 -13.13 -0.41 11.52
CA ALA A 41 -13.41 -0.47 12.95
C ALA A 41 -12.49 0.46 13.73
N ALA A 42 -13.09 1.16 14.71
CA ALA A 42 -12.34 1.95 15.68
C ALA A 42 -11.65 1.04 16.71
N ALA A 43 -10.61 1.56 17.35
CA ALA A 43 -9.96 0.89 18.45
C ALA A 43 -10.91 0.78 19.67
N ARG A 44 -10.66 -0.19 20.52
CA ARG A 44 -11.41 -0.38 21.76
C ARG A 44 -11.13 0.74 22.76
N PRO A 45 -12.14 1.27 23.45
CA PRO A 45 -11.97 2.40 24.36
C PRO A 45 -10.93 2.16 25.48
N GLU A 46 -10.83 0.94 25.99
CA GLU A 46 -9.88 0.56 27.03
C GLU A 46 -8.42 0.56 26.58
N ALA A 47 -8.18 0.59 25.27
CA ALA A 47 -6.84 0.69 24.68
C ALA A 47 -6.36 2.14 24.55
N VAL A 48 -7.23 3.14 24.81
CA VAL A 48 -7.00 4.54 24.46
C VAL A 48 -6.55 5.33 25.70
N ILE A 49 -5.41 6.03 25.57
CA ILE A 49 -4.85 6.94 26.57
C ILE A 49 -4.80 8.35 25.97
N THR A 50 -5.42 9.31 26.60
CA THR A 50 -5.41 10.71 26.16
C THR A 50 -4.80 11.63 27.19
N GLY A 51 -4.25 12.76 26.73
CA GLY A 51 -3.74 13.79 27.59
C GLY A 51 -3.52 15.12 26.88
N THR A 52 -2.95 16.08 27.59
CA THR A 52 -2.68 17.44 27.10
C THR A 52 -1.20 17.68 26.97
N SER A 53 -0.78 18.32 25.86
CA SER A 53 0.57 18.84 25.68
C SER A 53 0.64 20.34 26.01
N SER A 54 -0.47 21.09 25.78
CA SER A 54 -0.65 22.50 26.10
C SER A 54 -2.12 22.79 26.38
N GLU A 55 -2.49 24.07 26.56
CA GLU A 55 -3.89 24.46 26.79
C GLU A 55 -4.81 23.97 25.67
N GLU A 56 -4.37 24.03 24.42
CA GLU A 56 -5.18 23.66 23.25
C GLU A 56 -4.80 22.27 22.69
N SER A 57 -3.53 21.93 22.68
CA SER A 57 -3.04 20.70 22.05
C SER A 57 -3.23 19.46 22.93
N ARG A 58 -3.55 18.36 22.26
CA ARG A 58 -3.82 17.05 22.89
C ARG A 58 -2.98 15.98 22.22
N TYR A 59 -2.71 14.93 22.97
CA TYR A 59 -2.18 13.68 22.43
C TYR A 59 -3.13 12.52 22.74
N ARG A 60 -3.08 11.51 21.88
CA ARG A 60 -3.78 10.25 22.08
C ARG A 60 -2.87 9.09 21.71
N PHE A 61 -2.74 8.13 22.61
CA PHE A 61 -2.07 6.88 22.35
C PHE A 61 -3.07 5.75 22.38
N THR A 62 -2.95 4.81 21.45
CA THR A 62 -3.83 3.64 21.39
C THR A 62 -2.98 2.38 21.30
N VAL A 63 -3.08 1.50 22.29
CA VAL A 63 -2.36 0.23 22.33
C VAL A 63 -3.16 -0.80 21.54
N LEU A 64 -2.82 -0.99 20.27
CA LEU A 64 -3.51 -1.90 19.36
C LEU A 64 -3.13 -3.36 19.59
N THR A 65 -1.84 -3.63 19.79
CA THR A 65 -1.31 -4.92 20.23
C THR A 65 -0.16 -4.66 21.22
N SER A 66 0.41 -5.70 21.81
CA SER A 66 1.59 -5.53 22.68
C SER A 66 2.83 -5.03 21.92
N ARG A 67 2.77 -4.96 20.57
CA ARG A 67 3.86 -4.59 19.64
C ARG A 67 3.52 -3.47 18.68
N LEU A 68 2.28 -2.94 18.74
CA LEU A 68 1.78 -1.91 17.85
C LEU A 68 1.02 -0.84 18.63
N ILE A 69 1.51 0.38 18.56
CA ILE A 69 0.90 1.54 19.23
C ILE A 69 0.63 2.64 18.19
N ARG A 70 -0.62 3.14 18.14
CA ARG A 70 -0.95 4.38 17.44
C ARG A 70 -0.63 5.56 18.32
N MET A 71 -0.06 6.60 17.74
CA MET A 71 0.34 7.82 18.42
C MET A 71 -0.17 9.02 17.65
N GLU A 72 -0.99 9.83 18.28
CA GLU A 72 -1.63 10.97 17.65
C GLU A 72 -1.33 12.25 18.43
N HIS A 73 -1.09 13.31 17.69
CA HIS A 73 -1.04 14.68 18.18
C HIS A 73 -2.06 15.53 17.44
N SER A 74 -2.82 16.33 18.17
CA SER A 74 -3.75 17.29 17.60
C SER A 74 -3.58 18.66 18.25
N PRO A 75 -3.29 19.72 17.48
CA PRO A 75 -3.20 21.08 18.01
C PRO A 75 -4.52 21.61 18.60
N THR A 76 -5.66 21.06 18.17
CA THR A 76 -7.01 21.51 18.56
C THR A 76 -7.78 20.47 19.36
N GLY A 77 -7.20 19.30 19.62
CA GLY A 77 -7.87 18.19 20.30
C GLY A 77 -8.84 17.39 19.42
N VAL A 78 -8.89 17.64 18.11
CA VAL A 78 -9.67 16.87 17.15
C VAL A 78 -8.91 15.62 16.75
N PHE A 79 -9.52 14.46 16.92
CA PHE A 79 -9.00 13.15 16.49
C PHE A 79 -10.01 12.46 15.59
N THR A 80 -9.56 11.54 14.75
CA THR A 80 -10.46 10.73 13.92
C THR A 80 -10.30 9.25 14.20
N ASP A 81 -11.43 8.54 14.22
CA ASP A 81 -11.49 7.08 14.27
C ASP A 81 -12.03 6.50 12.96
N ALA A 82 -12.34 7.34 11.98
CA ALA A 82 -12.70 6.90 10.64
C ALA A 82 -11.54 6.15 9.97
N ALA A 83 -11.87 5.25 9.05
CA ALA A 83 -10.88 4.61 8.20
C ALA A 83 -10.20 5.66 7.32
N THR A 84 -8.93 5.39 7.00
CA THR A 84 -8.13 6.20 6.08
C THR A 84 -7.74 5.36 4.85
N GLN A 85 -7.14 5.97 3.84
CA GLN A 85 -6.59 5.25 2.70
C GLN A 85 -5.52 4.21 3.10
N LEU A 86 -4.87 4.40 4.24
CA LEU A 86 -3.85 3.49 4.74
C LEU A 86 -4.39 2.52 5.79
N VAL A 87 -5.19 3.02 6.73
CA VAL A 87 -5.64 2.25 7.91
C VAL A 87 -7.14 2.11 7.91
N VAL A 88 -7.61 0.88 7.71
CA VAL A 88 -9.05 0.59 7.64
C VAL A 88 -9.59 -0.03 8.92
N ASN A 89 -8.76 -0.69 9.74
CA ASN A 89 -9.22 -1.41 10.92
C ASN A 89 -8.29 -1.16 12.11
N ARG A 90 -8.83 -0.69 13.22
CA ARG A 90 -8.10 -0.47 14.48
C ARG A 90 -8.56 -1.39 15.61
N ASP A 91 -9.57 -2.25 15.39
CA ASP A 91 -9.91 -3.34 16.30
C ASP A 91 -9.11 -4.61 15.92
N LEU A 92 -7.94 -4.75 16.49
CA LEU A 92 -7.08 -5.91 16.25
C LEU A 92 -7.32 -7.05 17.26
N GLY A 93 -8.47 -7.08 17.93
CA GLY A 93 -8.83 -8.11 18.89
C GLY A 93 -8.77 -7.64 20.35
N GLU A 94 -8.49 -8.54 21.28
CA GLU A 94 -8.43 -8.20 22.68
C GLU A 94 -7.31 -7.18 22.97
N THR A 95 -7.66 -6.15 23.76
CA THR A 95 -6.67 -5.17 24.21
C THR A 95 -5.62 -5.88 25.06
N PRO A 96 -4.33 -5.79 24.72
CA PRO A 96 -3.28 -6.46 25.48
C PRO A 96 -3.14 -5.82 26.87
N SER A 97 -2.62 -6.58 27.81
CA SER A 97 -2.23 -6.01 29.09
C SER A 97 -1.13 -4.98 28.93
N PHE A 98 -1.32 -3.81 29.47
CA PHE A 98 -0.31 -2.76 29.53
C PHE A 98 -0.42 -1.96 30.84
N ARG A 99 0.64 -1.22 31.15
CA ARG A 99 0.69 -0.33 32.30
C ARG A 99 0.96 1.09 31.86
N VAL A 100 0.21 2.03 32.43
CA VAL A 100 0.43 3.47 32.26
C VAL A 100 1.05 4.01 33.53
N VAL A 101 2.14 4.79 33.39
CA VAL A 101 2.82 5.45 34.51
C VAL A 101 2.84 6.96 34.22
N HIS A 102 2.27 7.72 35.15
CA HIS A 102 2.26 9.17 35.10
C HIS A 102 3.32 9.74 36.03
N GLY A 103 4.28 10.49 35.49
CA GLY A 103 5.21 11.32 36.22
C GLY A 103 4.80 12.79 36.25
N GLN A 104 5.64 13.68 36.72
CA GLN A 104 5.36 15.12 36.78
C GLN A 104 5.18 15.73 35.37
N ASP A 105 6.08 15.40 34.43
CA ASP A 105 6.01 15.76 33.01
C ASP A 105 6.46 14.58 32.17
N ARG A 106 5.88 13.42 32.42
CA ARG A 106 6.25 12.19 31.77
C ARG A 106 5.09 11.20 31.80
N LEU A 107 4.79 10.65 30.64
CA LEU A 107 3.89 9.52 30.46
C LEU A 107 4.70 8.32 29.96
N GLU A 108 4.50 7.18 30.57
CA GLU A 108 5.06 5.93 30.06
C GLU A 108 3.92 4.93 29.81
N ILE A 109 3.97 4.26 28.66
CA ILE A 109 3.09 3.15 28.33
C ILE A 109 3.97 1.93 28.15
N ILE A 110 3.73 0.89 28.96
CA ILE A 110 4.57 -0.29 29.01
C ILE A 110 3.70 -1.51 28.71
N THR A 111 3.90 -2.10 27.53
CA THR A 111 3.32 -3.38 27.13
C THR A 111 4.30 -4.52 27.45
N GLU A 112 3.98 -5.74 27.05
CA GLU A 112 4.92 -6.86 27.11
C GLU A 112 6.19 -6.59 26.28
N HIS A 113 6.07 -5.97 25.11
CA HIS A 113 7.15 -5.84 24.13
C HIS A 113 7.65 -4.42 23.92
N LEU A 114 6.86 -3.40 24.27
CA LEU A 114 7.19 -1.99 24.03
C LEU A 114 7.23 -1.18 25.33
N HIS A 115 8.07 -0.14 25.31
CA HIS A 115 8.10 0.91 26.30
C HIS A 115 8.08 2.26 25.57
N LEU A 116 6.89 2.88 25.51
CA LEU A 116 6.72 4.23 25.04
C LEU A 116 6.99 5.21 26.17
N THR A 117 7.75 6.26 25.87
CA THR A 117 7.96 7.41 26.75
C THR A 117 7.54 8.67 26.02
N HIS A 118 6.70 9.46 26.66
CA HIS A 118 6.29 10.79 26.18
C HIS A 118 6.50 11.86 27.25
N VAL A 119 7.08 12.99 26.83
CA VAL A 119 7.26 14.19 27.65
C VAL A 119 6.31 15.27 27.10
N PRO A 120 5.12 15.47 27.71
CA PRO A 120 4.09 16.34 27.15
C PRO A 120 4.55 17.76 26.83
N SER A 121 5.38 18.38 27.68
CA SER A 121 5.92 19.73 27.45
C SER A 121 6.82 19.85 26.23
N LEU A 122 7.41 18.75 25.74
CA LEU A 122 8.23 18.68 24.54
C LEU A 122 7.46 18.26 23.29
N GLY A 123 6.19 17.85 23.46
CA GLY A 123 5.31 17.41 22.39
C GLY A 123 5.85 16.21 21.59
N PHE A 124 5.40 16.08 20.36
CA PHE A 124 5.93 15.09 19.41
C PHE A 124 7.22 15.66 18.80
N SER A 125 8.34 15.33 19.43
CA SER A 125 9.69 15.74 19.03
C SER A 125 10.68 14.61 19.33
N PRO A 126 11.92 14.64 18.82
CA PRO A 126 12.93 13.62 19.11
C PRO A 126 13.22 13.44 20.60
N ALA A 127 13.13 14.53 21.38
CA ALA A 127 13.31 14.48 22.83
C ALA A 127 12.01 14.21 23.61
N GLY A 128 10.84 14.44 22.96
CA GLY A 128 9.52 14.38 23.59
C GLY A 128 8.80 13.05 23.42
N LEU A 129 9.18 12.23 22.43
CA LEU A 129 8.51 10.97 22.17
C LEU A 129 9.47 9.91 21.65
N SER A 130 9.52 8.79 22.37
CA SER A 130 10.30 7.63 21.96
C SER A 130 9.59 6.31 22.29
N VAL A 131 9.91 5.28 21.53
CA VAL A 131 9.43 3.91 21.77
C VAL A 131 10.62 2.95 21.71
N ARG A 132 10.80 2.17 22.75
CA ARG A 132 11.87 1.19 22.88
C ARG A 132 11.30 -0.23 22.90
N LEU A 133 11.98 -1.14 22.23
CA LEU A 133 11.74 -2.58 22.38
C LEU A 133 12.19 -3.06 23.76
N ARG A 134 11.38 -3.88 24.41
CA ARG A 134 11.68 -4.42 25.75
C ARG A 134 12.43 -5.73 25.72
N SER A 135 12.34 -6.51 24.65
CA SER A 135 13.10 -7.74 24.52
C SER A 135 14.47 -7.44 23.95
N THR A 136 15.53 -7.80 24.68
CA THR A 136 16.92 -7.54 24.28
C THR A 136 17.54 -8.66 23.46
N ALA A 137 16.89 -9.82 23.37
CA ALA A 137 17.50 -11.02 22.77
C ALA A 137 17.66 -10.95 21.25
N LEU A 138 17.04 -9.98 20.57
CA LEU A 138 16.95 -9.91 19.11
C LEU A 138 17.45 -8.58 18.52
N HIS A 139 18.18 -7.75 19.29
CA HIS A 139 18.52 -6.39 18.87
C HIS A 139 20.03 -6.20 18.75
N ALA A 140 20.54 -6.43 17.54
CA ALA A 140 21.94 -6.10 17.24
C ALA A 140 22.20 -4.57 17.16
N HIS A 141 21.16 -3.73 17.02
CA HIS A 141 21.29 -2.30 16.65
C HIS A 141 20.42 -1.33 17.47
N GLY A 142 20.03 -1.69 18.69
CA GLY A 142 19.50 -0.71 19.65
C GLY A 142 17.99 -0.66 19.86
N GLY A 143 17.16 -0.96 18.90
CA GLY A 143 15.70 -1.13 19.07
C GLY A 143 14.93 0.01 19.74
N THR A 144 15.35 1.27 19.55
CA THR A 144 14.64 2.47 19.97
C THR A 144 14.35 3.34 18.77
N TRP A 145 13.13 3.78 18.68
CA TRP A 145 12.68 4.79 17.73
C TRP A 145 12.41 6.11 18.48
N HIS A 146 12.84 7.21 17.91
CA HIS A 146 12.49 8.55 18.37
C HIS A 146 11.61 9.23 17.31
N HIS A 147 10.74 10.12 17.75
CA HIS A 147 9.96 10.91 16.84
C HIS A 147 10.87 11.64 15.84
N GLY A 148 10.54 11.51 14.56
CA GLY A 148 11.34 12.10 13.48
C GLY A 148 12.47 11.21 12.96
N ASP A 149 12.73 10.05 13.57
CA ASP A 149 13.64 9.06 12.98
C ASP A 149 13.09 8.62 11.63
N VAL A 150 13.87 8.87 10.59
CA VAL A 150 13.56 8.51 9.21
C VAL A 150 14.59 7.54 8.67
N TRP A 151 14.18 6.73 7.72
CA TRP A 151 15.11 5.91 6.98
C TRP A 151 15.93 6.78 6.02
N ASP A 152 17.26 6.66 6.09
CA ASP A 152 18.18 7.31 5.18
C ASP A 152 18.79 6.27 4.22
N PRO A 153 18.48 6.31 2.91
CA PRO A 153 19.05 5.39 1.94
C PRO A 153 20.56 5.57 1.73
N GLY A 154 21.13 6.69 2.21
CA GLY A 154 22.56 6.99 2.16
C GLY A 154 23.35 6.44 3.35
N GLU A 155 22.71 5.82 4.35
CA GLU A 155 23.40 5.20 5.47
C GLU A 155 24.32 4.05 4.99
N THR A 156 25.53 4.00 5.55
CA THR A 156 26.51 2.95 5.25
C THR A 156 25.98 1.54 5.58
N PHE A 157 25.12 1.45 6.60
CA PHE A 157 24.44 0.21 7.02
C PHE A 157 22.96 0.50 7.22
N PRO A 158 22.16 0.53 6.15
CA PRO A 158 20.74 0.80 6.26
C PRO A 158 20.06 -0.27 7.12
N THR A 159 19.34 0.18 8.14
CA THR A 159 18.60 -0.73 9.04
C THR A 159 17.24 -1.10 8.49
N ASN A 160 16.63 -0.24 7.67
CA ASN A 160 15.35 -0.51 7.02
C ASN A 160 15.55 -1.48 5.85
N LEU A 161 14.69 -2.50 5.75
CA LEU A 161 14.79 -3.53 4.71
C LEU A 161 14.23 -3.08 3.34
N GLY A 162 13.76 -1.84 3.27
CA GLY A 162 13.18 -1.28 2.06
C GLY A 162 11.73 -1.69 1.83
N GLY A 163 11.04 -0.87 1.10
CA GLY A 163 9.66 -1.10 0.66
C GLY A 163 9.60 -1.33 -0.84
N THR A 164 8.97 -0.40 -1.54
CA THR A 164 8.81 -0.45 -2.98
C THR A 164 9.26 0.88 -3.61
N THR A 165 9.43 0.88 -4.92
CA THR A 165 9.52 2.10 -5.70
C THR A 165 8.20 2.37 -6.41
N ARG A 166 7.94 3.63 -6.69
CA ARG A 166 6.68 4.05 -7.27
C ARG A 166 6.62 3.81 -8.78
N THR A 167 7.76 3.95 -9.45
CA THR A 167 7.89 3.78 -10.90
C THR A 167 9.27 3.24 -11.23
N LEU A 168 9.37 2.54 -12.35
CA LEU A 168 10.63 2.13 -12.98
C LEU A 168 10.90 2.94 -14.26
N ASP A 169 10.10 3.98 -14.53
CA ASP A 169 10.30 4.83 -15.68
C ASP A 169 11.70 5.46 -15.62
N GLU A 170 12.38 5.47 -16.76
CA GLU A 170 13.75 5.97 -16.92
C GLU A 170 14.77 5.26 -16.03
N ALA A 171 14.45 4.10 -15.47
CA ALA A 171 15.37 3.33 -14.66
C ALA A 171 16.41 2.65 -15.56
N ASP A 172 17.69 2.90 -15.27
CA ASP A 172 18.84 2.23 -15.88
C ASP A 172 19.67 1.54 -14.80
N GLY A 173 19.29 0.31 -14.48
CA GLY A 173 19.90 -0.47 -13.43
C GLY A 173 19.16 -0.41 -12.09
N ALA A 174 19.89 -0.23 -10.99
CA ALA A 174 19.32 -0.24 -9.65
C ALA A 174 18.48 1.02 -9.36
N VAL A 175 17.30 0.82 -8.77
CA VAL A 175 16.40 1.89 -8.35
C VAL A 175 16.34 1.93 -6.83
N ALA A 176 16.44 3.12 -6.25
CA ALA A 176 16.28 3.30 -4.81
C ALA A 176 14.83 2.95 -4.40
N LEU A 177 14.69 2.08 -3.40
CA LEU A 177 13.41 1.76 -2.79
C LEU A 177 13.08 2.80 -1.71
N GLY A 178 11.79 3.08 -1.53
CA GLY A 178 11.31 3.84 -0.38
C GLY A 178 11.44 3.03 0.93
N PRO A 179 11.13 3.66 2.08
CA PRO A 179 11.13 2.96 3.37
C PRO A 179 10.04 1.87 3.38
N GLY A 180 10.37 0.72 3.97
CA GLY A 180 9.46 -0.38 4.22
C GLY A 180 9.06 -0.46 5.69
N LEU A 181 8.14 -1.39 5.97
CA LEU A 181 7.67 -1.67 7.32
C LEU A 181 8.72 -2.36 8.19
N LEU A 182 9.59 -3.16 7.58
CA LEU A 182 10.52 -4.04 8.29
C LEU A 182 11.90 -3.40 8.40
N SER A 183 12.57 -3.63 9.54
CA SER A 183 13.91 -3.10 9.78
C SER A 183 14.76 -4.07 10.59
N LEU A 184 16.08 -4.00 10.44
CA LEU A 184 17.02 -4.83 11.21
C LEU A 184 17.05 -4.46 12.70
N ASN A 185 16.78 -3.20 13.04
CA ASN A 185 16.64 -2.76 14.43
C ASN A 185 15.29 -3.11 15.05
N GLY A 186 14.38 -3.69 14.27
CA GLY A 186 13.12 -4.27 14.70
C GLY A 186 12.03 -3.27 15.07
N ILE A 187 12.20 -1.99 14.75
CA ILE A 187 11.20 -0.95 15.04
C ILE A 187 11.07 0.01 13.86
N THR A 188 9.84 0.40 13.53
CA THR A 188 9.53 1.29 12.42
C THR A 188 8.26 2.07 12.74
N ALA A 189 8.17 3.30 12.26
CA ALA A 189 6.94 4.09 12.31
C ALA A 189 6.32 4.22 10.93
N LEU A 190 5.01 4.06 10.87
CA LEU A 190 4.18 4.30 9.71
C LEU A 190 3.44 5.62 9.92
N ASP A 191 3.52 6.54 8.98
CA ASP A 191 2.89 7.86 9.07
C ASP A 191 1.60 7.89 8.23
N ASP A 192 0.47 8.02 8.90
CA ASP A 192 -0.87 8.12 8.32
C ASP A 192 -1.39 9.56 8.28
N SER A 193 -0.60 10.55 8.71
CA SER A 193 -1.04 11.93 8.91
C SER A 193 -1.58 12.60 7.65
N ALA A 194 -1.03 12.25 6.48
CA ALA A 194 -1.42 12.80 5.18
C ALA A 194 -2.58 12.05 4.50
N SER A 195 -2.94 10.86 4.99
CA SER A 195 -3.97 10.03 4.35
C SER A 195 -5.35 10.66 4.46
N LEU A 196 -6.11 10.57 3.37
CA LEU A 196 -7.51 10.97 3.33
C LEU A 196 -8.38 9.96 4.07
N LEU A 197 -9.55 10.40 4.54
CA LEU A 197 -10.54 9.52 5.15
C LEU A 197 -11.31 8.76 4.06
N LEU A 198 -11.65 7.51 4.34
CA LEU A 198 -12.57 6.73 3.51
C LEU A 198 -14.01 7.02 3.92
N THR A 199 -14.85 7.24 2.93
CA THR A 199 -16.31 7.37 3.11
C THR A 199 -16.98 6.00 3.05
N GLN A 200 -18.28 5.93 3.42
CA GLN A 200 -19.02 4.67 3.40
C GLN A 200 -19.21 4.05 2.01
N ASP A 201 -19.13 4.88 0.97
CA ASP A 201 -19.16 4.48 -0.44
C ASP A 201 -17.76 4.23 -1.03
N GLU A 202 -16.76 4.05 -0.16
CA GLU A 202 -15.36 3.76 -0.51
C GLU A 202 -14.67 4.88 -1.32
N TRP A 203 -15.21 6.11 -1.24
CA TRP A 203 -14.57 7.30 -1.77
C TRP A 203 -13.69 7.96 -0.71
N VAL A 204 -13.02 9.03 -1.04
CA VAL A 204 -12.10 9.72 -0.14
C VAL A 204 -12.54 11.15 0.12
N GLN A 205 -12.27 11.63 1.34
CA GLN A 205 -12.47 13.02 1.73
C GLN A 205 -11.32 13.51 2.62
N PRO A 206 -11.05 14.82 2.65
CA PRO A 206 -10.06 15.38 3.55
C PRO A 206 -10.40 15.10 5.03
N ARG A 207 -9.37 15.03 5.86
CA ARG A 207 -9.53 15.02 7.31
C ARG A 207 -10.24 16.30 7.78
N GLU A 208 -10.92 16.23 8.92
CA GLU A 208 -11.56 17.38 9.54
C GLU A 208 -10.54 18.50 9.85
N PRO A 209 -10.97 19.78 9.80
CA PRO A 209 -10.14 20.88 10.26
C PRO A 209 -9.64 20.65 11.69
N GLY A 210 -8.37 20.97 11.93
CA GLY A 210 -7.69 20.70 13.21
C GLY A 210 -7.13 19.27 13.35
N ASN A 211 -7.42 18.39 12.40
CA ASN A 211 -6.85 17.02 12.33
C ASN A 211 -6.13 16.74 11.00
N ARG A 212 -5.71 17.80 10.30
CA ARG A 212 -4.93 17.70 9.06
C ARG A 212 -3.46 17.86 9.36
N LEU A 213 -2.62 17.24 8.55
CA LEU A 213 -1.17 17.45 8.61
C LEU A 213 -0.81 18.93 8.44
N THR A 214 -1.52 19.65 7.56
CA THR A 214 -1.36 21.11 7.36
C THR A 214 -1.71 21.94 8.58
N ASP A 215 -2.50 21.40 9.50
CA ASP A 215 -2.85 22.04 10.76
C ASP A 215 -1.85 21.68 11.88
N GLY A 216 -0.83 20.84 11.59
CA GLY A 216 0.16 20.35 12.54
C GLY A 216 -0.28 19.07 13.28
N ALA A 217 -1.37 18.44 12.86
CA ALA A 217 -1.78 17.15 13.42
C ALA A 217 -0.90 16.00 12.91
N GLN A 218 -0.72 14.98 13.74
CA GLN A 218 0.08 13.78 13.42
C GLN A 218 -0.68 12.52 13.81
N ASP A 219 -0.51 11.45 13.03
CA ASP A 219 -1.13 10.15 13.22
C ASP A 219 -0.14 9.06 12.81
N LEU A 220 0.55 8.50 13.78
CA LEU A 220 1.68 7.59 13.58
C LEU A 220 1.36 6.21 14.16
N TYR A 221 1.86 5.16 13.54
CA TYR A 221 1.78 3.79 14.03
C TYR A 221 3.19 3.23 14.20
N VAL A 222 3.60 2.94 15.43
CA VAL A 222 4.89 2.33 15.70
C VAL A 222 4.75 0.82 15.80
N PHE A 223 5.47 0.14 14.92
CA PHE A 223 5.61 -1.31 14.84
C PHE A 223 6.92 -1.73 15.51
N GLY A 224 6.86 -2.42 16.65
CA GLY A 224 8.03 -2.89 17.36
C GLY A 224 8.01 -4.40 17.49
N TYR A 225 8.37 -5.09 16.44
CA TYR A 225 8.28 -6.56 16.31
C TYR A 225 9.63 -7.26 16.43
N GLY A 226 10.72 -6.51 16.57
CA GLY A 226 12.05 -7.13 16.51
C GLY A 226 12.25 -7.81 15.16
N GLN A 227 12.67 -9.07 15.19
CA GLN A 227 12.83 -9.89 13.98
C GLN A 227 11.61 -10.79 13.68
N ASP A 228 10.50 -10.61 14.39
CA ASP A 228 9.24 -11.32 14.09
C ASP A 228 8.52 -10.70 12.89
N TYR A 229 9.19 -10.70 11.75
CA TYR A 229 8.73 -10.03 10.52
C TYR A 229 7.38 -10.53 10.03
N GLN A 230 7.08 -11.82 10.22
CA GLN A 230 5.79 -12.40 9.81
C GLN A 230 4.64 -11.88 10.68
N GLU A 231 4.85 -11.71 11.98
CA GLU A 231 3.86 -11.10 12.86
C GLU A 231 3.64 -9.61 12.54
N ALA A 232 4.74 -8.88 12.24
CA ALA A 232 4.64 -7.49 11.79
C ALA A 232 3.77 -7.36 10.54
N LEU A 233 3.99 -8.20 9.53
CA LEU A 233 3.18 -8.21 8.30
C LEU A 233 1.74 -8.66 8.56
N ARG A 234 1.52 -9.64 9.44
CA ARG A 234 0.18 -10.08 9.80
C ARG A 234 -0.64 -8.96 10.43
N ASP A 235 -0.08 -8.26 11.40
CA ASP A 235 -0.76 -7.14 12.05
C ASP A 235 -0.87 -5.92 11.13
N PHE A 236 0.09 -5.71 10.23
CA PHE A 236 -0.02 -4.70 9.17
C PHE A 236 -1.23 -4.98 8.28
N PHE A 237 -1.40 -6.20 7.76
CA PHE A 237 -2.56 -6.53 6.91
C PHE A 237 -3.88 -6.55 7.68
N ARG A 238 -3.88 -6.81 8.98
CA ARG A 238 -5.08 -6.62 9.83
C ARG A 238 -5.46 -5.15 9.97
N LEU A 239 -4.45 -4.27 10.04
CA LEU A 239 -4.62 -2.82 10.16
C LEU A 239 -5.03 -2.19 8.82
N THR A 240 -4.36 -2.55 7.73
CA THR A 240 -4.51 -1.91 6.41
C THR A 240 -5.46 -2.62 5.46
N GLY A 241 -5.91 -3.81 5.82
CA GLY A 241 -6.65 -4.72 4.95
C GLY A 241 -5.73 -5.63 4.12
N PRO A 242 -6.26 -6.75 3.63
CA PRO A 242 -5.51 -7.69 2.81
C PRO A 242 -5.21 -7.10 1.43
N SER A 243 -4.09 -7.53 0.85
CA SER A 243 -3.83 -7.26 -0.57
C SER A 243 -4.91 -7.90 -1.43
N PRO A 244 -5.51 -7.17 -2.38
CA PRO A 244 -6.51 -7.73 -3.26
C PRO A 244 -5.91 -8.82 -4.15
N LEU A 245 -6.66 -9.90 -4.36
CA LEU A 245 -6.30 -10.90 -5.35
C LEU A 245 -6.61 -10.35 -6.74
N ILE A 246 -5.59 -10.20 -7.55
CA ILE A 246 -5.76 -9.81 -8.95
C ILE A 246 -6.22 -11.00 -9.80
N PRO A 247 -6.98 -10.78 -10.89
CA PRO A 247 -7.32 -11.82 -11.84
C PRO A 247 -6.07 -12.54 -12.35
N ARG A 248 -6.12 -13.87 -12.44
CA ARG A 248 -4.98 -14.68 -12.89
C ARG A 248 -4.42 -14.29 -14.25
N ALA A 249 -5.28 -13.84 -15.15
CA ALA A 249 -4.90 -13.38 -16.48
C ALA A 249 -3.93 -12.19 -16.44
N LEU A 250 -4.01 -11.34 -15.40
CA LEU A 250 -3.09 -10.20 -15.23
C LEU A 250 -1.66 -10.63 -14.85
N LEU A 251 -1.45 -11.87 -14.45
CA LEU A 251 -0.11 -12.44 -14.19
C LEU A 251 0.55 -13.01 -15.46
N GLY A 252 -0.15 -13.00 -16.59
CA GLY A 252 0.38 -13.43 -17.88
C GLY A 252 1.12 -12.30 -18.60
N ASN A 253 1.46 -12.54 -19.86
CA ASN A 253 2.14 -11.54 -20.69
C ASN A 253 1.16 -10.46 -21.13
N TRP A 254 1.64 -9.23 -21.10
CA TRP A 254 0.94 -8.04 -21.57
C TRP A 254 1.57 -7.57 -22.88
N TRP A 255 0.76 -7.34 -23.92
CA TRP A 255 1.20 -6.60 -25.09
C TRP A 255 0.86 -5.13 -24.94
N SER A 256 1.85 -4.28 -25.06
CA SER A 256 1.71 -2.82 -25.15
C SER A 256 2.74 -2.28 -26.11
N ARG A 257 2.37 -1.29 -26.91
CA ARG A 257 3.29 -0.60 -27.81
C ARG A 257 2.82 0.82 -28.04
N TYR A 258 3.74 1.76 -27.97
CA TYR A 258 3.56 3.14 -28.38
C TYR A 258 3.37 3.22 -29.91
N HIS A 259 2.16 2.96 -30.39
CA HIS A 259 1.81 2.88 -31.80
C HIS A 259 0.29 3.03 -32.00
N PRO A 260 -0.15 3.88 -32.97
CA PRO A 260 -1.58 4.04 -33.29
C PRO A 260 -2.04 2.87 -34.16
N TYR A 261 -2.59 1.84 -33.56
CA TYR A 261 -3.22 0.73 -34.27
C TYR A 261 -4.66 1.05 -34.63
N SER A 262 -5.10 0.58 -35.81
CA SER A 262 -6.52 0.36 -36.06
C SER A 262 -7.01 -0.94 -35.41
N ASP A 263 -8.33 -1.09 -35.25
CA ASP A 263 -8.95 -2.31 -34.73
C ASP A 263 -8.53 -3.56 -35.53
N GLN A 264 -8.49 -3.47 -36.85
CA GLN A 264 -8.13 -4.58 -37.74
C GLN A 264 -6.64 -4.95 -37.59
N GLU A 265 -5.73 -3.97 -37.57
CA GLU A 265 -4.30 -4.20 -37.40
C GLU A 265 -4.02 -4.83 -36.06
N TYR A 266 -4.70 -4.39 -35.00
CA TYR A 266 -4.51 -4.89 -33.68
C TYR A 266 -4.99 -6.35 -33.55
N LEU A 267 -6.19 -6.67 -34.04
CA LEU A 267 -6.70 -8.05 -34.04
C LEU A 267 -5.85 -8.97 -34.89
N ALA A 268 -5.37 -8.52 -36.06
CA ALA A 268 -4.46 -9.30 -36.92
C ALA A 268 -3.11 -9.57 -36.22
N LEU A 269 -2.61 -8.61 -35.44
CA LEU A 269 -1.39 -8.80 -34.65
C LEU A 269 -1.59 -9.86 -33.55
N MET A 270 -2.74 -9.86 -32.88
CA MET A 270 -3.06 -10.88 -31.86
C MET A 270 -3.18 -12.28 -32.50
N ASP A 271 -3.77 -12.37 -33.67
CA ASP A 271 -3.84 -13.63 -34.45
C ASP A 271 -2.45 -14.12 -34.84
N ARG A 272 -1.54 -13.21 -35.22
CA ARG A 272 -0.15 -13.53 -35.52
C ARG A 272 0.59 -14.06 -34.30
N PHE A 273 0.43 -13.43 -33.13
CA PHE A 273 1.04 -13.93 -31.88
C PHE A 273 0.55 -15.34 -31.54
N ALA A 274 -0.74 -15.60 -31.72
CA ALA A 274 -1.29 -16.95 -31.50
C ALA A 274 -0.71 -17.96 -32.49
N ALA A 275 -0.54 -17.60 -33.77
CA ALA A 275 0.03 -18.46 -34.80
C ALA A 275 1.54 -18.76 -34.55
N GLU A 276 2.26 -17.82 -33.94
CA GLU A 276 3.65 -17.97 -33.56
C GLU A 276 3.83 -18.56 -32.15
N GLU A 277 2.75 -19.04 -31.51
CA GLU A 277 2.72 -19.63 -30.17
C GLU A 277 3.25 -18.70 -29.07
N LEU A 278 3.09 -17.37 -29.25
CA LEU A 278 3.43 -16.36 -28.25
C LEU A 278 2.22 -16.08 -27.36
N PRO A 279 2.23 -16.53 -26.09
CA PRO A 279 1.08 -16.38 -25.23
C PRO A 279 0.98 -14.97 -24.64
N PHE A 280 -0.08 -14.25 -24.97
CA PHE A 280 -0.47 -13.00 -24.30
C PHE A 280 -1.84 -13.17 -23.66
N SER A 281 -2.03 -12.56 -22.50
CA SER A 281 -3.29 -12.58 -21.75
C SER A 281 -3.93 -11.20 -21.64
N VAL A 282 -3.14 -10.13 -21.85
CA VAL A 282 -3.62 -8.75 -21.80
C VAL A 282 -3.19 -8.02 -23.06
N ALA A 283 -4.15 -7.32 -23.68
CA ALA A 283 -3.97 -6.51 -24.87
C ALA A 283 -4.17 -5.03 -24.50
N VAL A 284 -3.07 -4.29 -24.35
CA VAL A 284 -3.11 -2.86 -24.02
C VAL A 284 -3.25 -2.04 -25.31
N ILE A 285 -4.26 -1.20 -25.37
CA ILE A 285 -4.44 -0.21 -26.43
C ILE A 285 -3.80 1.08 -25.91
N ASP A 286 -2.66 1.45 -26.47
CA ASP A 286 -1.84 2.52 -25.92
C ASP A 286 -2.10 3.87 -26.61
N MET A 287 -1.84 3.97 -27.94
CA MET A 287 -1.88 5.23 -28.66
C MET A 287 -3.16 5.43 -29.47
N ASP A 288 -3.64 6.67 -29.45
CA ASP A 288 -4.69 7.22 -30.32
C ASP A 288 -6.01 6.42 -30.37
N TRP A 289 -6.21 5.51 -29.38
CA TRP A 289 -7.48 4.82 -29.25
C TRP A 289 -8.63 5.77 -28.91
N HIS A 290 -8.31 6.93 -28.34
CA HIS A 290 -9.21 8.02 -28.02
C HIS A 290 -8.90 9.26 -28.87
N VAL A 291 -9.83 10.21 -28.88
CA VAL A 291 -9.65 11.50 -29.55
C VAL A 291 -8.61 12.31 -28.80
N THR A 292 -7.51 12.64 -29.47
CA THR A 292 -6.39 13.43 -28.94
C THR A 292 -6.35 14.84 -29.50
N ASP A 293 -6.90 15.08 -30.71
CA ASP A 293 -7.02 16.40 -31.32
C ASP A 293 -8.27 17.11 -30.78
N ILE A 294 -8.09 17.90 -29.74
CA ILE A 294 -9.15 18.63 -29.04
C ILE A 294 -8.78 20.13 -28.91
N ASP A 295 -9.77 20.96 -28.58
CA ASP A 295 -9.54 22.37 -28.29
C ASP A 295 -8.56 22.51 -27.10
N PRO A 296 -7.40 23.19 -27.29
CA PRO A 296 -6.42 23.40 -26.22
C PRO A 296 -6.98 24.11 -24.98
N ALA A 297 -8.11 24.81 -25.10
CA ALA A 297 -8.79 25.40 -23.96
C ALA A 297 -9.41 24.37 -23.01
N ILE A 298 -9.69 23.15 -23.53
CA ILE A 298 -10.24 22.04 -22.75
C ILE A 298 -9.11 21.24 -22.09
N GLY A 299 -8.00 21.05 -22.80
CA GLY A 299 -6.87 20.25 -22.29
C GLY A 299 -5.89 19.86 -23.40
N THR A 300 -5.01 18.90 -23.09
CA THR A 300 -4.01 18.40 -24.04
C THR A 300 -4.51 17.25 -24.93
N GLY A 301 -5.72 16.75 -24.70
CA GLY A 301 -6.26 15.55 -25.35
C GLY A 301 -5.69 14.23 -24.80
N TRP A 302 -4.61 14.28 -24.04
CA TRP A 302 -3.87 13.09 -23.59
C TRP A 302 -4.63 12.23 -22.57
N THR A 303 -5.58 12.80 -21.84
CA THR A 303 -6.38 12.12 -20.80
C THR A 303 -7.83 11.90 -21.22
N GLY A 304 -8.13 11.95 -22.51
CA GLY A 304 -9.48 11.74 -23.04
C GLY A 304 -9.90 10.26 -23.01
N TYR A 305 -11.23 10.03 -22.89
CA TYR A 305 -11.82 8.69 -22.91
C TYR A 305 -12.88 8.52 -24.00
N THR A 306 -12.88 9.41 -25.01
CA THR A 306 -13.78 9.32 -26.15
C THR A 306 -13.11 8.51 -27.24
N TRP A 307 -13.67 7.38 -27.61
CA TRP A 307 -13.13 6.52 -28.66
C TRP A 307 -12.87 7.26 -29.97
N ASN A 308 -11.67 7.07 -30.52
CA ASN A 308 -11.34 7.49 -31.87
C ASN A 308 -12.02 6.55 -32.89
N ARG A 309 -13.12 7.00 -33.49
CA ARG A 309 -13.93 6.21 -34.40
C ARG A 309 -13.29 6.02 -35.79
N GLU A 310 -12.23 6.73 -36.11
CA GLU A 310 -11.46 6.50 -37.33
C GLU A 310 -10.62 5.24 -37.24
N LEU A 311 -10.00 5.00 -36.07
CA LEU A 311 -9.22 3.80 -35.81
C LEU A 311 -10.06 2.64 -35.26
N PHE A 312 -11.09 2.94 -34.50
CA PHE A 312 -11.99 1.97 -33.84
C PHE A 312 -13.45 2.31 -34.16
N PRO A 313 -13.94 2.02 -35.42
CA PRO A 313 -15.31 2.34 -35.83
C PRO A 313 -16.38 1.72 -34.94
N ASP A 314 -16.16 0.46 -34.48
CA ASP A 314 -17.00 -0.26 -33.53
C ASP A 314 -16.16 -0.82 -32.37
N PRO A 315 -15.95 -0.01 -31.32
CA PRO A 315 -15.17 -0.48 -30.16
C PRO A 315 -15.77 -1.69 -29.43
N ALA A 316 -17.09 -1.85 -29.48
CA ALA A 316 -17.74 -2.99 -28.84
C ALA A 316 -17.39 -4.30 -29.56
N ALA A 317 -17.46 -4.29 -30.91
CA ALA A 317 -17.03 -5.43 -31.70
C ALA A 317 -15.54 -5.71 -31.57
N PHE A 318 -14.70 -4.66 -31.51
CA PHE A 318 -13.26 -4.79 -31.30
C PHE A 318 -12.95 -5.47 -29.95
N LEU A 319 -13.53 -4.98 -28.86
CA LEU A 319 -13.34 -5.56 -27.53
C LEU A 319 -13.86 -7.01 -27.44
N ALA A 320 -15.00 -7.29 -28.07
CA ALA A 320 -15.51 -8.66 -28.19
C ALA A 320 -14.51 -9.57 -28.93
N GLY A 321 -13.90 -9.08 -30.00
CA GLY A 321 -12.87 -9.80 -30.76
C GLY A 321 -11.63 -10.11 -29.93
N LEU A 322 -11.19 -9.23 -29.00
CA LEU A 322 -10.11 -9.52 -28.05
C LEU A 322 -10.53 -10.58 -27.02
N HIS A 323 -11.74 -10.48 -26.49
CA HIS A 323 -12.27 -11.45 -25.53
C HIS A 323 -12.44 -12.84 -26.15
N GLU A 324 -12.86 -12.95 -27.40
CA GLU A 324 -12.93 -14.21 -28.16
C GLU A 324 -11.54 -14.88 -28.28
N ARG A 325 -10.46 -14.10 -28.28
CA ARG A 325 -9.08 -14.57 -28.28
C ARG A 325 -8.55 -14.87 -26.88
N GLY A 326 -9.38 -14.75 -25.86
CA GLY A 326 -9.02 -15.02 -24.46
C GLY A 326 -8.18 -13.90 -23.81
N MET A 327 -8.18 -12.69 -24.37
CA MET A 327 -7.45 -11.53 -23.85
C MET A 327 -8.35 -10.60 -23.04
N LEU A 328 -7.76 -9.89 -22.06
CA LEU A 328 -8.35 -8.78 -21.34
C LEU A 328 -7.93 -7.46 -21.97
#